data_9b56960c887cbf6d8aebd2209bc55859
#
_entry.id   9b56960c887cbf6d8aebd2209bc55859
#
_cell.length_a   1.000
_cell.length_b   1.000
_cell.length_c   1.000
_cell.angle_alpha   90.00
_cell.angle_beta   90.00
_cell.angle_gamma   90.00
#
_symmetry.space_group_name_H-M   'P 1'
#
loop_
_entity.id
_entity.type
_entity.pdbx_description
1 polymer ?
#
loop_
_entity_poly.entity_id
_entity_poly.type
_entity_poly.pdbx_seq_one_letter_code
_entity_poly.pdbx_strand_id
1 'polypeptide(L)'
;MSVGSYYKSSAGGGMVTIQSSSADLQAFQDFAKVVPKAAAAAHRRAINKTLGWLRTHIARAVSRQERIAVAAVRQRLRSYPVTGGAMSGKLWFGLNAIESSRIGRARQTGSGVSVAGRRYQGAFLKQVYGNKPDIWIRTASKHFDADDYPDSTVSSGRGPSSGWVAENGSRFPLAKAKVSLEQARPHFESWVGKADERLLQLLQQELNFELQKYLRS
;
A
#
# COMPACT_ATOMS: atom_id res chain seq x y z
N MET A 1 -9.03 -26.64 -10.73
CA MET A 1 -9.51 -25.32 -10.25
C MET A 1 -8.41 -24.73 -9.42
N SER A 2 -7.92 -23.56 -9.80
CA SER A 2 -6.72 -22.95 -9.21
C SER A 2 -6.93 -22.60 -7.75
N VAL A 3 -5.87 -22.74 -6.96
CA VAL A 3 -5.75 -22.14 -5.63
C VAL A 3 -6.02 -20.65 -5.79
N GLY A 4 -7.19 -20.20 -5.32
CA GLY A 4 -7.72 -18.93 -5.75
C GLY A 4 -7.06 -17.75 -5.06
N SER A 5 -6.05 -17.16 -5.66
CA SER A 5 -5.79 -15.75 -5.45
C SER A 5 -6.80 -14.96 -6.27
N TYR A 6 -7.70 -14.27 -5.59
CA TYR A 6 -8.66 -13.42 -6.27
C TYR A 6 -8.19 -11.96 -6.22
N TYR A 7 -7.80 -11.44 -7.38
CA TYR A 7 -7.46 -10.04 -7.55
C TYR A 7 -8.68 -9.25 -8.00
N LYS A 8 -9.07 -8.26 -7.22
CA LYS A 8 -10.09 -7.28 -7.59
C LYS A 8 -9.45 -5.90 -7.68
N SER A 9 -9.38 -5.36 -8.89
CA SER A 9 -8.98 -3.97 -9.11
C SER A 9 -10.18 -3.05 -8.94
N SER A 10 -10.02 -2.01 -8.12
CA SER A 10 -10.99 -0.91 -8.02
C SER A 10 -10.29 0.40 -8.37
N ALA A 11 -11.04 1.43 -8.73
CA ALA A 11 -10.52 2.75 -9.14
C ALA A 11 -9.56 3.42 -8.12
N GLY A 12 -9.56 2.99 -6.86
CA GLY A 12 -8.72 3.56 -5.79
C GLY A 12 -7.69 2.60 -5.17
N GLY A 13 -7.51 1.38 -5.71
CA GLY A 13 -6.56 0.43 -5.12
C GLY A 13 -6.64 -0.97 -5.70
N GLY A 14 -5.70 -1.82 -5.30
CA GLY A 14 -5.68 -3.25 -5.56
C GLY A 14 -5.92 -4.05 -4.29
N MET A 15 -6.70 -5.11 -4.37
CA MET A 15 -6.95 -6.04 -3.27
C MET A 15 -6.68 -7.47 -3.73
N VAL A 16 -5.93 -8.22 -2.94
CA VAL A 16 -5.78 -9.66 -3.11
C VAL A 16 -6.39 -10.39 -1.92
N THR A 17 -7.18 -11.40 -2.20
CA THR A 17 -7.68 -12.33 -1.19
C THR A 17 -6.90 -13.62 -1.31
N ILE A 18 -6.28 -14.06 -0.23
CA ILE A 18 -5.52 -15.30 -0.15
C ILE A 18 -6.39 -16.36 0.55
N GLN A 19 -6.69 -17.40 -0.18
CA GLN A 19 -7.39 -18.59 0.31
C GLN A 19 -6.81 -19.81 -0.39
N SER A 20 -6.76 -20.95 0.29
CA SER A 20 -6.40 -22.21 -0.34
C SER A 20 -7.65 -22.97 -0.73
N SER A 21 -7.58 -23.64 -1.88
CA SER A 21 -8.56 -24.68 -2.23
C SER A 21 -8.08 -26.00 -1.64
N SER A 22 -8.97 -26.71 -0.93
CA SER A 22 -8.66 -28.02 -0.39
C SER A 22 -8.45 -29.09 -1.49
N ALA A 23 -8.82 -28.79 -2.73
CA ALA A 23 -8.73 -29.75 -3.84
C ALA A 23 -7.29 -30.04 -4.29
N ASP A 24 -6.34 -29.13 -4.00
CA ASP A 24 -4.98 -29.22 -4.56
C ASP A 24 -3.95 -29.91 -3.63
N LEU A 25 -4.37 -30.32 -2.42
CA LEU A 25 -3.47 -30.86 -1.42
C LEU A 25 -4.07 -32.11 -0.74
N GLN A 26 -3.93 -33.25 -1.40
CA GLN A 26 -4.42 -34.53 -0.86
C GLN A 26 -3.90 -34.78 0.57
N ALA A 27 -2.61 -34.60 0.79
CA ALA A 27 -2.00 -34.76 2.11
C ALA A 27 -2.61 -33.81 3.17
N PHE A 28 -3.01 -32.59 2.76
CA PHE A 28 -3.70 -31.66 3.67
C PHE A 28 -5.11 -32.14 4.01
N GLN A 29 -5.83 -32.65 3.02
CA GLN A 29 -7.18 -33.19 3.23
C GLN A 29 -7.18 -34.37 4.20
N ASP A 30 -6.23 -35.27 4.01
CA ASP A 30 -6.13 -36.47 4.87
C ASP A 30 -5.71 -36.11 6.30
N PHE A 31 -4.76 -35.17 6.44
CA PHE A 31 -4.41 -34.67 7.76
C PHE A 31 -5.56 -33.87 8.40
N ALA A 32 -6.32 -33.10 7.65
CA ALA A 32 -7.47 -32.35 8.15
C ALA A 32 -8.60 -33.23 8.65
N LYS A 33 -8.76 -34.44 8.10
CA LYS A 33 -9.72 -35.45 8.60
C LYS A 33 -9.31 -35.99 9.97
N VAL A 34 -8.02 -36.22 10.17
CA VAL A 34 -7.49 -36.83 11.41
C VAL A 34 -7.31 -35.78 12.52
N VAL A 35 -6.77 -34.60 12.18
CA VAL A 35 -6.45 -33.53 13.17
C VAL A 35 -6.93 -32.15 12.68
N PRO A 36 -8.26 -31.93 12.65
CA PRO A 36 -8.84 -30.75 12.03
C PRO A 36 -8.39 -29.43 12.68
N LYS A 37 -8.16 -29.41 14.00
CA LYS A 37 -7.68 -28.21 14.70
C LYS A 37 -6.25 -27.83 14.30
N ALA A 38 -5.36 -28.80 14.12
CA ALA A 38 -3.98 -28.58 13.70
C ALA A 38 -3.91 -28.13 12.23
N ALA A 39 -4.71 -28.76 11.35
CA ALA A 39 -4.85 -28.35 9.96
C ALA A 39 -5.33 -26.89 9.83
N ALA A 40 -6.37 -26.51 10.57
CA ALA A 40 -6.86 -25.13 10.59
C ALA A 40 -5.80 -24.13 11.10
N ALA A 41 -5.01 -24.52 12.10
CA ALA A 41 -3.91 -23.70 12.61
C ALA A 41 -2.79 -23.54 11.58
N ALA A 42 -2.38 -24.61 10.91
CA ALA A 42 -1.39 -24.59 9.83
C ALA A 42 -1.85 -23.67 8.68
N HIS A 43 -3.08 -23.86 8.22
CA HIS A 43 -3.69 -23.05 7.16
C HIS A 43 -3.70 -21.55 7.50
N ARG A 44 -4.19 -21.20 8.69
CA ARG A 44 -4.21 -19.81 9.16
C ARG A 44 -2.81 -19.19 9.18
N ARG A 45 -1.80 -19.92 9.68
CA ARG A 45 -0.42 -19.43 9.72
C ARG A 45 0.17 -19.26 8.32
N ALA A 46 -0.08 -20.21 7.41
CA ALA A 46 0.38 -20.13 6.03
C ALA A 46 -0.17 -18.88 5.33
N ILE A 47 -1.48 -18.63 5.42
CA ILE A 47 -2.09 -17.42 4.85
C ILE A 47 -1.48 -16.17 5.46
N ASN A 48 -1.39 -16.07 6.78
CA ASN A 48 -0.88 -14.88 7.45
C ASN A 48 0.60 -14.61 7.12
N LYS A 49 1.43 -15.67 7.00
CA LYS A 49 2.81 -15.55 6.53
C LYS A 49 2.90 -15.10 5.07
N THR A 50 2.02 -15.60 4.19
CA THR A 50 1.93 -15.18 2.79
C THR A 50 1.58 -13.70 2.68
N LEU A 51 0.59 -13.22 3.45
CA LEU A 51 0.24 -11.80 3.51
C LEU A 51 1.41 -10.92 3.97
N GLY A 52 2.13 -11.34 5.00
CA GLY A 52 3.32 -10.65 5.50
C GLY A 52 4.45 -10.61 4.47
N TRP A 53 4.66 -11.71 3.76
CA TRP A 53 5.63 -11.82 2.69
C TRP A 53 5.27 -10.88 1.54
N LEU A 54 4.03 -10.92 1.02
CA LEU A 54 3.54 -10.01 -0.02
C LEU A 54 3.71 -8.55 0.38
N ARG A 55 3.25 -8.18 1.57
CA ARG A 55 3.38 -6.81 2.08
C ARG A 55 4.83 -6.32 2.07
N THR A 56 5.75 -7.20 2.43
CA THR A 56 7.18 -6.85 2.48
C THR A 56 7.77 -6.67 1.08
N HIS A 57 7.49 -7.61 0.18
CA HIS A 57 8.06 -7.60 -1.16
C HIS A 57 7.46 -6.50 -2.05
N ILE A 58 6.15 -6.30 -2.00
CA ILE A 58 5.47 -5.19 -2.69
C ILE A 58 6.03 -3.85 -2.19
N ALA A 59 6.11 -3.65 -0.87
CA ALA A 59 6.63 -2.39 -0.33
C ALA A 59 8.06 -2.10 -0.78
N ARG A 60 8.92 -3.11 -0.85
CA ARG A 60 10.31 -2.98 -1.32
C ARG A 60 10.39 -2.72 -2.82
N ALA A 61 9.58 -3.43 -3.63
CA ALA A 61 9.55 -3.26 -5.07
C ALA A 61 9.10 -1.86 -5.46
N VAL A 62 7.96 -1.42 -4.94
CA VAL A 62 7.43 -0.06 -5.15
C VAL A 62 8.41 1.01 -4.65
N SER A 63 8.96 0.84 -3.44
CA SER A 63 9.93 1.79 -2.88
C SER A 63 11.14 1.97 -3.78
N ARG A 64 11.68 0.88 -4.32
CA ARG A 64 12.87 0.91 -5.17
C ARG A 64 12.59 1.55 -6.52
N GLN A 65 11.48 1.20 -7.13
CA GLN A 65 11.11 1.69 -8.45
C GLN A 65 10.66 3.16 -8.42
N GLU A 66 9.77 3.49 -7.49
CA GLU A 66 9.17 4.81 -7.40
C GLU A 66 10.00 5.80 -6.55
N ARG A 67 11.12 5.36 -5.99
CA ARG A 67 11.95 6.17 -5.08
C ARG A 67 11.14 6.76 -3.92
N ILE A 68 10.29 5.94 -3.33
CA ILE A 68 9.44 6.31 -2.19
C ILE A 68 9.93 5.57 -0.96
N ALA A 69 9.99 6.22 0.20
CA ALA A 69 10.38 5.56 1.44
C ALA A 69 9.51 4.32 1.71
N VAL A 70 10.14 3.16 2.01
CA VAL A 70 9.42 1.89 2.28
C VAL A 70 8.32 2.06 3.33
N ALA A 71 8.56 2.89 4.35
CA ALA A 71 7.58 3.15 5.40
C ALA A 71 6.29 3.80 4.84
N ALA A 72 6.42 4.75 3.89
CA ALA A 72 5.28 5.41 3.26
C ALA A 72 4.48 4.42 2.40
N VAL A 73 5.15 3.54 1.64
CA VAL A 73 4.46 2.48 0.88
C VAL A 73 3.76 1.49 1.82
N ARG A 74 4.43 1.07 2.91
CA ARG A 74 3.82 0.15 3.89
C ARG A 74 2.54 0.69 4.52
N GLN A 75 2.42 1.99 4.71
CA GLN A 75 1.20 2.62 5.21
C GLN A 75 0.02 2.50 4.23
N ARG A 76 0.30 2.32 2.94
CA ARG A 76 -0.70 2.08 1.91
C ARG A 76 -1.08 0.60 1.73
N LEU A 77 -0.31 -0.30 2.34
CA LEU A 77 -0.56 -1.75 2.34
C LEU A 77 -1.23 -2.17 3.65
N ARG A 78 -2.54 -2.36 3.62
CA ARG A 78 -3.33 -2.83 4.76
C ARG A 78 -3.53 -4.33 4.67
N SER A 79 -3.03 -5.05 5.66
CA SER A 79 -3.22 -6.49 5.79
C SER A 79 -4.36 -6.79 6.76
N TYR A 80 -5.25 -7.67 6.34
CA TYR A 80 -6.35 -8.21 7.13
C TYR A 80 -6.08 -9.71 7.29
N PRO A 81 -5.38 -10.08 8.37
CA PRO A 81 -5.00 -11.46 8.61
C PRO A 81 -6.23 -12.34 8.92
N VAL A 82 -6.05 -13.63 8.76
CA VAL A 82 -7.04 -14.61 9.18
C VAL A 82 -7.14 -14.64 10.70
N THR A 83 -8.34 -14.41 11.21
CA THR A 83 -8.67 -14.48 12.64
C THR A 83 -9.87 -15.40 12.87
N GLY A 84 -9.92 -16.08 14.01
CA GLY A 84 -11.02 -16.98 14.36
C GLY A 84 -11.18 -18.13 13.37
N GLY A 85 -12.41 -18.40 12.97
CA GLY A 85 -12.78 -19.45 12.00
C GLY A 85 -12.73 -19.04 10.53
N ALA A 86 -12.25 -17.83 10.21
CA ALA A 86 -12.13 -17.39 8.84
C ALA A 86 -11.06 -18.18 8.08
N MET A 87 -11.33 -18.48 6.80
CA MET A 87 -10.45 -19.26 5.94
C MET A 87 -9.77 -18.43 4.85
N SER A 88 -9.89 -17.12 4.90
CA SER A 88 -9.27 -16.21 3.94
C SER A 88 -8.70 -14.98 4.63
N GLY A 89 -7.58 -14.49 4.12
CA GLY A 89 -6.98 -13.21 4.51
C GLY A 89 -6.92 -12.27 3.32
N LYS A 90 -6.81 -10.97 3.58
CA LYS A 90 -6.82 -9.95 2.53
C LYS A 90 -5.63 -9.00 2.67
N LEU A 91 -5.08 -8.58 1.55
CA LEU A 91 -4.12 -7.48 1.46
C LEU A 91 -4.68 -6.42 0.51
N TRP A 92 -4.84 -5.21 1.02
CA TRP A 92 -5.28 -4.06 0.25
C TRP A 92 -4.12 -3.10 0.01
N PHE A 93 -4.00 -2.61 -1.21
CA PHE A 93 -3.04 -1.59 -1.60
C PHE A 93 -3.77 -0.35 -2.10
N GLY A 94 -3.67 0.75 -1.35
CA GLY A 94 -4.23 2.05 -1.72
C GLY A 94 -3.33 2.77 -2.71
N LEU A 95 -3.86 3.03 -3.91
CA LEU A 95 -3.15 3.72 -5.00
C LEU A 95 -3.34 5.25 -4.98
N ASN A 96 -4.13 5.77 -4.05
CA ASN A 96 -4.29 7.22 -3.91
C ASN A 96 -2.93 7.89 -3.70
N ALA A 97 -2.77 9.07 -4.27
CA ALA A 97 -1.55 9.86 -4.20
C ALA A 97 -1.05 10.04 -2.75
N ILE A 98 0.26 10.01 -2.58
CA ILE A 98 0.94 10.24 -1.29
C ILE A 98 1.48 11.68 -1.27
N GLU A 99 1.34 12.37 -0.15
CA GLU A 99 1.97 13.66 0.09
C GLU A 99 3.49 13.56 -0.12
N SER A 100 4.04 14.43 -0.97
CA SER A 100 5.46 14.36 -1.35
C SER A 100 6.41 14.57 -0.17
N SER A 101 5.98 15.25 0.89
CA SER A 101 6.74 15.36 2.14
C SER A 101 6.97 14.02 2.85
N ARG A 102 6.16 13.00 2.55
CA ARG A 102 6.20 11.66 3.18
C ARG A 102 7.03 10.64 2.42
N ILE A 103 7.40 10.92 1.16
CA ILE A 103 8.13 9.94 0.34
C ILE A 103 9.61 9.86 0.69
N GLY A 104 10.14 10.85 1.43
CA GLY A 104 11.53 10.95 1.85
C GLY A 104 11.79 12.19 2.67
N ARG A 105 13.07 12.52 2.88
CA ARG A 105 13.47 13.74 3.57
C ARG A 105 13.38 14.93 2.61
N ALA A 106 12.36 15.78 2.80
CA ALA A 106 12.23 17.02 2.05
C ALA A 106 13.28 18.05 2.50
N ARG A 107 13.82 18.82 1.54
CA ARG A 107 14.79 19.90 1.77
C ARG A 107 14.38 21.11 0.97
N GLN A 108 14.32 22.27 1.63
CA GLN A 108 14.17 23.56 0.96
C GLN A 108 15.48 23.90 0.22
N THR A 109 15.35 24.39 -1.00
CA THR A 109 16.46 24.89 -1.83
C THR A 109 16.13 26.31 -2.30
N GLY A 110 17.10 27.03 -2.87
CA GLY A 110 16.87 28.38 -3.39
C GLY A 110 15.83 28.45 -4.53
N SER A 111 15.67 27.36 -5.30
CA SER A 111 14.73 27.29 -6.43
C SER A 111 13.42 26.55 -6.13
N GLY A 112 13.28 25.97 -4.92
CA GLY A 112 12.09 25.19 -4.55
C GLY A 112 12.38 24.15 -3.50
N VAL A 113 11.74 22.97 -3.59
CA VAL A 113 11.91 21.86 -2.65
C VAL A 113 12.38 20.62 -3.38
N SER A 114 13.30 19.88 -2.77
CA SER A 114 13.70 18.55 -3.27
C SER A 114 13.36 17.46 -2.26
N VAL A 115 12.90 16.30 -2.75
CA VAL A 115 12.59 15.11 -1.94
C VAL A 115 12.72 13.83 -2.78
N ALA A 116 13.45 12.85 -2.30
CA ALA A 116 13.60 11.54 -2.95
C ALA A 116 14.00 11.62 -4.45
N GLY A 117 14.84 12.58 -4.79
CA GLY A 117 15.31 12.83 -6.17
C GLY A 117 14.34 13.63 -7.05
N ARG A 118 13.13 13.94 -6.58
CA ARG A 118 12.19 14.85 -7.24
C ARG A 118 12.48 16.29 -6.86
N ARG A 119 12.22 17.21 -7.79
CA ARG A 119 12.40 18.66 -7.60
C ARG A 119 11.09 19.39 -7.90
N TYR A 120 10.59 20.13 -6.92
CA TYR A 120 9.39 20.94 -7.01
C TYR A 120 9.82 22.41 -7.11
N GLN A 121 9.95 22.91 -8.32
CA GLN A 121 10.38 24.31 -8.56
C GLN A 121 9.32 25.29 -8.09
N GLY A 122 9.75 26.39 -7.50
CA GLY A 122 8.84 27.41 -6.97
C GLY A 122 8.03 26.98 -5.73
N ALA A 123 8.21 25.72 -5.30
CA ALA A 123 7.56 25.22 -4.10
C ALA A 123 8.30 25.62 -2.82
N PHE A 124 7.60 25.57 -1.70
CA PHE A 124 8.16 25.84 -0.38
C PHE A 124 7.73 24.78 0.62
N LEU A 125 8.62 24.48 1.56
CA LEU A 125 8.39 23.54 2.65
C LEU A 125 7.91 24.31 3.88
N LYS A 126 6.64 24.20 4.23
CA LYS A 126 6.07 24.92 5.36
C LYS A 126 4.91 24.14 6.01
N GLN A 127 4.76 24.31 7.29
CA GLN A 127 3.56 23.89 8.00
C GLN A 127 2.48 24.96 7.78
N VAL A 128 1.51 24.66 6.92
CA VAL A 128 0.36 25.51 6.63
C VAL A 128 -0.88 24.97 7.33
N TYR A 129 -1.12 23.66 7.17
CA TYR A 129 -2.21 22.95 7.83
C TYR A 129 -1.66 21.70 8.52
N GLY A 130 -2.26 21.30 9.65
CA GLY A 130 -1.84 20.13 10.40
C GLY A 130 -0.56 20.37 11.24
N ASN A 131 0.08 19.28 11.68
CA ASN A 131 1.19 19.33 12.66
C ASN A 131 2.58 19.09 12.04
N LYS A 132 2.67 18.99 10.71
CA LYS A 132 3.93 18.71 10.00
C LYS A 132 4.09 19.61 8.79
N PRO A 133 5.32 19.95 8.43
CA PRO A 133 5.58 20.70 7.20
C PRO A 133 5.27 19.83 5.97
N ASP A 134 4.62 20.42 4.99
CA ASP A 134 4.34 19.85 3.67
C ASP A 134 4.95 20.70 2.57
N ILE A 135 4.99 20.14 1.36
CA ILE A 135 5.48 20.83 0.17
C ILE A 135 4.29 21.50 -0.51
N TRP A 136 4.36 22.83 -0.61
CA TRP A 136 3.30 23.68 -1.14
C TRP A 136 3.80 24.50 -2.32
N ILE A 137 2.91 24.81 -3.27
CA ILE A 137 3.11 25.79 -4.29
C ILE A 137 1.91 26.75 -4.35
N ARG A 138 2.13 27.98 -4.76
CA ARG A 138 1.04 28.87 -5.14
C ARG A 138 0.51 28.44 -6.50
N THR A 139 -0.80 28.29 -6.66
CA THR A 139 -1.41 27.89 -7.94
C THR A 139 -1.18 28.89 -9.05
N ALA A 140 -0.98 30.18 -8.70
CA ALA A 140 -0.58 31.22 -9.64
C ALA A 140 0.92 31.22 -10.01
N SER A 141 1.70 30.27 -9.49
CA SER A 141 3.12 30.17 -9.82
C SER A 141 3.30 29.68 -11.26
N LYS A 142 4.25 30.28 -11.99
CA LYS A 142 4.65 29.81 -13.33
C LYS A 142 5.20 28.37 -13.35
N HIS A 143 5.55 27.83 -12.19
CA HIS A 143 6.06 26.47 -12.00
C HIS A 143 4.98 25.50 -11.51
N PHE A 144 3.71 25.92 -11.48
CA PHE A 144 2.62 25.02 -11.12
C PHE A 144 2.41 24.01 -12.24
N ASP A 145 2.41 22.72 -11.87
CA ASP A 145 2.13 21.59 -12.76
C ASP A 145 1.06 20.71 -12.09
N ALA A 146 -0.04 20.44 -12.79
CA ALA A 146 -1.14 19.67 -12.27
C ALA A 146 -0.75 18.21 -11.93
N ASP A 147 0.25 17.64 -12.62
CA ASP A 147 0.73 16.28 -12.38
C ASP A 147 1.49 16.17 -11.06
N ASP A 148 2.19 17.21 -10.66
CA ASP A 148 2.89 17.29 -9.38
C ASP A 148 1.95 17.64 -8.22
N TYR A 149 0.78 18.20 -8.51
CA TYR A 149 -0.21 18.66 -7.54
C TYR A 149 -1.61 18.11 -7.82
N PRO A 150 -1.77 16.77 -7.96
CA PRO A 150 -3.06 16.15 -8.18
C PRO A 150 -3.97 16.42 -6.98
N ASP A 151 -5.26 16.50 -7.21
CA ASP A 151 -6.31 16.83 -6.22
C ASP A 151 -6.16 18.25 -5.61
N SER A 152 -5.27 19.08 -6.15
CA SER A 152 -5.40 20.51 -5.88
C SER A 152 -6.65 20.98 -6.63
N THR A 153 -7.79 20.85 -5.98
CA THR A 153 -8.95 21.63 -6.38
C THR A 153 -8.56 23.11 -6.22
N VAL A 154 -8.00 23.67 -7.27
CA VAL A 154 -8.12 25.07 -7.50
C VAL A 154 -9.60 25.28 -7.72
N SER A 155 -10.37 25.31 -6.64
CA SER A 155 -11.71 25.79 -6.74
C SER A 155 -11.58 27.28 -7.09
N SER A 156 -11.59 27.56 -8.37
CA SER A 156 -11.94 28.90 -8.90
C SER A 156 -13.35 29.28 -8.44
N GLY A 157 -13.99 28.50 -7.59
CA GLY A 157 -15.34 28.63 -7.09
C GLY A 157 -15.35 29.18 -5.67
N ARG A 158 -15.97 30.27 -5.55
CA ARG A 158 -16.64 30.85 -4.39
C ARG A 158 -17.14 29.78 -3.40
N GLY A 159 -16.27 29.30 -2.50
CA GLY A 159 -16.67 28.49 -1.38
C GLY A 159 -16.85 29.36 -0.12
N PRO A 160 -17.63 28.91 0.87
CA PRO A 160 -17.91 29.70 2.09
C PRO A 160 -16.69 29.99 2.99
N SER A 161 -15.50 29.51 2.66
CA SER A 161 -14.23 29.84 3.31
C SER A 161 -13.49 31.00 2.68
N SER A 162 -14.16 31.78 1.85
CA SER A 162 -13.56 32.82 1.02
C SER A 162 -13.02 34.04 1.77
N GLY A 163 -13.35 34.25 3.02
CA GLY A 163 -12.84 35.37 3.82
C GLY A 163 -11.31 35.38 3.91
N TRP A 164 -10.71 34.23 4.10
CA TRP A 164 -9.27 34.06 4.19
C TRP A 164 -8.53 34.30 2.87
N VAL A 165 -9.16 33.99 1.75
CA VAL A 165 -8.60 34.19 0.41
C VAL A 165 -8.60 35.67 0.04
N ALA A 166 -9.64 36.41 0.43
CA ALA A 166 -9.76 37.85 0.14
C ALA A 166 -8.72 38.68 0.89
N GLU A 167 -8.38 38.32 2.14
CA GLU A 167 -7.41 39.06 2.96
C GLU A 167 -5.95 38.79 2.56
N ASN A 168 -5.63 37.62 2.03
CA ASN A 168 -4.27 37.20 1.73
C ASN A 168 -3.87 37.30 0.25
N GLY A 169 -4.73 37.77 -0.62
CA GLY A 169 -4.47 38.09 -2.02
C GLY A 169 -3.76 36.97 -2.78
N SER A 170 -2.65 37.30 -3.47
CA SER A 170 -1.86 36.35 -4.28
C SER A 170 -1.14 35.23 -3.49
N ARG A 171 -1.28 35.19 -2.18
CA ARG A 171 -0.67 34.11 -1.35
C ARG A 171 -1.45 32.80 -1.40
N PHE A 172 -2.72 32.85 -1.75
CA PHE A 172 -3.63 31.70 -1.88
C PHE A 172 -4.35 31.75 -3.24
N PRO A 173 -4.84 30.63 -3.77
CA PRO A 173 -4.82 29.29 -3.20
C PRO A 173 -3.46 28.58 -3.28
N LEU A 174 -3.24 27.65 -2.36
CA LEU A 174 -2.06 26.79 -2.29
C LEU A 174 -2.42 25.37 -2.74
N ALA A 175 -1.53 24.76 -3.50
CA ALA A 175 -1.59 23.35 -3.88
C ALA A 175 -0.54 22.55 -3.12
N LYS A 176 -0.91 21.36 -2.66
CA LYS A 176 -0.01 20.44 -1.96
C LYS A 176 0.59 19.44 -2.95
N ALA A 177 1.92 19.31 -2.93
CA ALA A 177 2.61 18.33 -3.76
C ALA A 177 2.28 16.90 -3.33
N LYS A 178 1.93 16.06 -4.30
CA LYS A 178 1.63 14.65 -4.11
C LYS A 178 2.29 13.81 -5.20
N VAL A 179 2.51 12.54 -4.92
CA VAL A 179 3.01 11.55 -5.88
C VAL A 179 1.94 10.51 -6.11
N SER A 180 1.56 10.32 -7.37
CA SER A 180 0.64 9.25 -7.76
C SER A 180 1.28 7.87 -7.52
N LEU A 181 0.49 6.90 -7.09
CA LEU A 181 0.88 5.49 -6.96
C LEU A 181 0.31 4.61 -8.07
N GLU A 182 -0.35 5.17 -9.07
CA GLU A 182 -0.91 4.38 -10.19
C GLU A 182 0.17 3.59 -10.93
N GLN A 183 1.36 4.17 -11.08
CA GLN A 183 2.51 3.51 -11.70
C GLN A 183 3.02 2.31 -10.88
N ALA A 184 2.66 2.21 -9.61
CA ALA A 184 3.02 1.09 -8.75
C ALA A 184 2.12 -0.15 -8.95
N ARG A 185 1.00 -0.03 -9.67
CA ARG A 185 0.05 -1.12 -9.92
C ARG A 185 0.70 -2.37 -10.53
N PRO A 186 1.53 -2.28 -11.60
CA PRO A 186 2.17 -3.48 -12.19
C PRO A 186 3.08 -4.20 -11.19
N HIS A 187 3.73 -3.49 -10.29
CA HIS A 187 4.57 -4.10 -9.25
C HIS A 187 3.72 -4.88 -8.23
N PHE A 188 2.57 -4.35 -7.85
CA PHE A 188 1.62 -5.06 -7.01
C PHE A 188 1.14 -6.35 -7.68
N GLU A 189 0.69 -6.27 -8.93
CA GLU A 189 0.18 -7.41 -9.70
C GLU A 189 1.24 -8.50 -9.90
N SER A 190 2.47 -8.12 -10.21
CA SER A 190 3.59 -9.05 -10.36
C SER A 190 3.87 -9.86 -9.09
N TRP A 191 3.75 -9.26 -7.90
CA TRP A 191 3.92 -9.98 -6.63
C TRP A 191 2.70 -10.80 -6.26
N VAL A 192 1.50 -10.34 -6.60
CA VAL A 192 0.26 -11.11 -6.40
C VAL A 192 0.29 -12.39 -7.22
N GLY A 193 0.80 -12.37 -8.46
CA GLY A 193 0.96 -13.55 -9.29
C GLY A 193 1.87 -14.66 -8.69
N LYS A 194 2.71 -14.31 -7.70
CA LYS A 194 3.57 -15.27 -6.97
C LYS A 194 2.95 -15.75 -5.63
N ALA A 195 1.76 -15.28 -5.31
CA ALA A 195 1.14 -15.54 -4.01
C ALA A 195 0.78 -17.02 -3.82
N ASP A 196 0.28 -17.66 -4.88
CA ASP A 196 -0.20 -19.04 -4.82
C ASP A 196 0.95 -20.01 -4.59
N GLU A 197 2.03 -19.90 -5.35
CA GLU A 197 3.24 -20.71 -5.15
C GLU A 197 3.77 -20.54 -3.72
N ARG A 198 3.84 -19.30 -3.24
CA ARG A 198 4.32 -19.02 -1.88
C ARG A 198 3.40 -19.57 -0.81
N LEU A 199 2.09 -19.50 -1.02
CA LEU A 199 1.10 -20.09 -0.11
C LEU A 199 1.28 -21.60 0.02
N LEU A 200 1.44 -22.31 -1.11
CA LEU A 200 1.65 -23.75 -1.13
C LEU A 200 2.91 -24.15 -0.38
N GLN A 201 4.03 -23.48 -0.64
CA GLN A 201 5.28 -23.71 0.09
C GLN A 201 5.11 -23.53 1.61
N LEU A 202 4.47 -22.44 2.02
CA LEU A 202 4.24 -22.18 3.44
C LEU A 202 3.26 -23.16 4.06
N LEU A 203 2.24 -23.56 3.33
CA LEU A 203 1.27 -24.54 3.81
C LEU A 203 1.93 -25.90 4.06
N GLN A 204 2.79 -26.37 3.16
CA GLN A 204 3.58 -27.58 3.36
C GLN A 204 4.48 -27.49 4.60
N GLN A 205 5.16 -26.36 4.79
CA GLN A 205 6.01 -26.14 5.97
C GLN A 205 5.20 -26.17 7.27
N GLU A 206 4.04 -25.53 7.29
CA GLU A 206 3.18 -25.47 8.48
C GLU A 206 2.53 -26.80 8.79
N LEU A 207 2.18 -27.57 7.76
CA LEU A 207 1.68 -28.94 7.94
C LEU A 207 2.74 -29.87 8.52
N ASN A 208 3.95 -29.83 7.95
CA ASN A 208 5.06 -30.63 8.49
C ASN A 208 5.36 -30.29 9.96
N PHE A 209 5.28 -29.02 10.31
CA PHE A 209 5.44 -28.59 11.71
C PHE A 209 4.36 -29.18 12.62
N GLU A 210 3.09 -29.15 12.22
CA GLU A 210 1.99 -29.72 13.03
C GLU A 210 2.07 -31.27 13.10
N LEU A 211 2.44 -31.94 12.01
CA LEU A 211 2.66 -33.37 11.99
C LEU A 211 3.76 -33.79 12.97
N GLN A 212 4.92 -33.10 12.91
CA GLN A 212 6.02 -33.39 13.84
C GLN A 212 5.62 -33.16 15.31
N LYS A 213 4.82 -32.13 15.57
CA LYS A 213 4.28 -31.87 16.91
C LYS A 213 3.35 -33.01 17.37
N TYR A 214 2.47 -33.46 16.47
CA TYR A 214 1.54 -34.55 16.75
C TYR A 214 2.24 -35.89 17.00
N LEU A 215 3.33 -36.17 16.27
CA LEU A 215 4.12 -37.41 16.45
C LEU A 215 4.96 -37.43 17.73
N ARG A 216 5.17 -36.27 18.36
CA ARG A 216 5.95 -36.11 19.60
C ARG A 216 5.08 -36.03 20.85
N SER A 217 3.77 -35.89 20.68
CA SER A 217 2.80 -35.84 21.78
C SER A 217 2.19 -37.20 22.07
#